data_53e503d024ce0db1dd49c0b168b229ed
#
_entry.id   53e503d024ce0db1dd49c0b168b229ed
#
_cell.length_a   1.000
_cell.length_b   1.000
_cell.length_c   1.000
_cell.angle_alpha   90.00
_cell.angle_beta   90.00
_cell.angle_gamma   90.00
#
_symmetry.space_group_name_H-M   'P 1'
#
loop_
_entity.id
_entity.type
_entity.pdbx_description
1 polymer ?
#
loop_
_entity_poly.entity_id
_entity_poly.type
_entity_poly.pdbx_seq_one_letter_code
_entity_poly.pdbx_strand_id
1 'polypeptide(L)'
;MSILKLKPSCKDYLWGGHRLVEEYGKEYEGEILAETWELSCHPDGPTVIVNGPSAGKTLQQYIEENGKEVLGKNCRRFRDFPILTKFIDARENLSIQVHPDNRYALKNEGQYGKTEMWYVMDAGEDAFLYYGFQKEIGKEEFAKRIQEDTLLEVLHAVPVQKGDVLFIESGTIHAIGKDILIAEI
;
A
#
# COMPACT_ATOMS: atom_id res chain seq x y z
N MET A 1 -27.40 8.90 -6.35
CA MET A 1 -26.13 8.29 -5.86
C MET A 1 -25.58 9.21 -4.79
N SER A 2 -25.40 8.74 -3.57
CA SER A 2 -24.85 9.54 -2.47
C SER A 2 -23.33 9.30 -2.36
N ILE A 3 -22.59 10.33 -1.96
CA ILE A 3 -21.16 10.21 -1.67
C ILE A 3 -21.02 9.52 -0.30
N LEU A 4 -20.26 8.43 -0.24
CA LEU A 4 -19.89 7.79 1.01
C LEU A 4 -18.59 8.43 1.54
N LYS A 5 -18.61 8.88 2.79
CA LYS A 5 -17.40 9.28 3.52
C LYS A 5 -16.91 8.08 4.31
N LEU A 6 -15.61 7.77 4.17
CA LEU A 6 -15.00 6.61 4.80
C LEU A 6 -14.06 7.06 5.94
N LYS A 7 -14.14 6.36 7.07
CA LYS A 7 -13.13 6.43 8.13
C LYS A 7 -12.09 5.36 7.84
N PRO A 8 -10.80 5.72 7.74
CA PRO A 8 -9.74 4.77 7.44
C PRO A 8 -9.50 3.80 8.60
N SER A 9 -8.90 2.65 8.29
CA SER A 9 -8.25 1.79 9.26
C SER A 9 -6.81 2.28 9.48
N CYS A 10 -6.42 2.45 10.74
CA CYS A 10 -5.10 2.94 11.13
C CYS A 10 -4.16 1.78 11.51
N LYS A 11 -2.87 1.92 11.22
CA LYS A 11 -1.79 0.97 11.55
C LYS A 11 -0.62 1.70 12.21
N ASP A 12 -0.09 1.14 13.28
CA ASP A 12 0.93 1.70 14.17
C ASP A 12 2.27 0.95 14.09
N TYR A 13 2.68 0.58 12.90
CA TYR A 13 3.96 -0.11 12.70
C TYR A 13 5.13 0.75 13.19
N LEU A 14 6.15 0.10 13.79
CA LEU A 14 7.28 0.77 14.45
C LEU A 14 8.10 1.70 13.53
N TRP A 15 8.11 1.44 12.23
CA TRP A 15 8.79 2.26 11.24
C TRP A 15 8.04 3.55 10.87
N GLY A 16 6.79 3.70 11.34
CA GLY A 16 5.93 4.83 11.03
C GLY A 16 6.30 6.12 11.73
N GLY A 17 5.78 7.21 11.20
CA GLY A 17 5.87 8.55 11.77
C GLY A 17 4.56 9.02 12.41
N HIS A 18 4.40 10.34 12.44
CA HIS A 18 3.19 10.99 12.97
C HIS A 18 2.65 12.09 12.03
N ARG A 19 3.22 12.21 10.82
CA ARG A 19 2.88 13.24 9.83
C ARG A 19 1.43 13.12 9.34
N LEU A 20 0.89 11.89 9.28
CA LEU A 20 -0.51 11.68 8.91
C LEU A 20 -1.48 12.38 9.87
N VAL A 21 -1.15 12.47 11.16
CA VAL A 21 -1.91 13.26 12.15
C VAL A 21 -1.61 14.74 12.03
N GLU A 22 -0.34 15.11 12.06
CA GLU A 22 0.11 16.50 12.18
C GLU A 22 -0.15 17.34 10.92
N GLU A 23 0.09 16.76 9.74
CA GLU A 23 0.03 17.47 8.47
C GLU A 23 -1.25 17.15 7.67
N TYR A 24 -1.82 15.95 7.85
CA TYR A 24 -2.97 15.47 7.07
C TYR A 24 -4.25 15.34 7.90
N GLY A 25 -4.22 15.71 9.18
CA GLY A 25 -5.39 15.81 10.04
C GLY A 25 -6.09 14.47 10.29
N LYS A 26 -5.35 13.37 10.27
CA LYS A 26 -5.94 12.05 10.59
C LYS A 26 -6.21 11.94 12.08
N GLU A 27 -7.40 11.46 12.43
CA GLU A 27 -7.80 11.24 13.82
C GLU A 27 -7.17 9.96 14.35
N TYR A 28 -6.19 10.08 15.24
CA TYR A 28 -5.52 8.97 15.88
C TYR A 28 -4.94 9.37 17.23
N GLU A 29 -5.08 8.54 18.27
CA GLU A 29 -4.64 8.86 19.63
C GLU A 29 -3.28 8.27 20.00
N GLY A 30 -2.70 7.41 19.15
CA GLY A 30 -1.39 6.78 19.39
C GLY A 30 -0.21 7.69 19.00
N GLU A 31 0.98 7.29 19.42
CA GLU A 31 2.23 8.03 19.13
C GLU A 31 2.75 7.81 17.71
N ILE A 32 2.41 6.67 17.09
CA ILE A 32 2.85 6.30 15.74
C ILE A 32 1.63 6.01 14.90
N LEU A 33 1.52 6.65 13.74
CA LEU A 33 0.54 6.32 12.71
C LEU A 33 1.27 6.06 11.39
N ALA A 34 1.64 4.81 11.17
CA ALA A 34 2.42 4.39 10.02
C ALA A 34 1.61 4.36 8.72
N GLU A 35 0.39 3.83 8.78
CA GLU A 35 -0.49 3.74 7.62
C GLU A 35 -1.93 4.10 7.97
N THR A 36 -2.62 4.72 7.00
CA THR A 36 -4.08 4.81 6.99
C THR A 36 -4.61 4.15 5.72
N TRP A 37 -5.47 3.15 5.86
CA TRP A 37 -6.11 2.46 4.74
C TRP A 37 -7.38 3.22 4.38
N GLU A 38 -7.27 4.09 3.39
CA GLU A 38 -8.29 5.09 3.04
C GLU A 38 -9.49 4.50 2.31
N LEU A 39 -9.24 3.49 1.47
CA LEU A 39 -10.26 2.77 0.71
C LEU A 39 -9.92 1.29 0.76
N SER A 40 -10.66 0.53 1.57
CA SER A 40 -10.32 -0.87 1.84
C SER A 40 -11.55 -1.72 2.12
N CYS A 41 -11.62 -2.86 1.43
CA CYS A 41 -12.48 -3.99 1.79
C CYS A 41 -11.65 -5.16 2.37
N HIS A 42 -10.35 -4.95 2.63
CA HIS A 42 -9.50 -6.00 3.17
C HIS A 42 -9.89 -6.33 4.62
N PRO A 43 -9.96 -7.63 5.00
CA PRO A 43 -10.40 -8.03 6.35
C PRO A 43 -9.52 -7.49 7.48
N ASP A 44 -8.22 -7.31 7.22
CA ASP A 44 -7.27 -6.79 8.21
C ASP A 44 -7.38 -5.29 8.45
N GLY A 45 -8.12 -4.57 7.60
CA GLY A 45 -8.26 -3.11 7.73
C GLY A 45 -9.42 -2.57 6.89
N PRO A 46 -10.67 -2.97 7.18
CA PRO A 46 -11.82 -2.47 6.44
C PRO A 46 -12.09 -0.99 6.76
N THR A 47 -12.42 -0.20 5.75
CA THR A 47 -12.91 1.17 5.96
C THR A 47 -14.38 1.16 6.40
N VAL A 48 -14.75 2.13 7.24
CA VAL A 48 -16.10 2.27 7.80
C VAL A 48 -16.77 3.52 7.24
N ILE A 49 -18.02 3.40 6.81
CA ILE A 49 -18.83 4.52 6.33
C ILE A 49 -19.27 5.36 7.54
N VAL A 50 -19.06 6.68 7.45
CA VAL A 50 -19.37 7.60 8.56
C VAL A 50 -20.55 8.53 8.29
N ASN A 51 -21.25 8.40 7.13
CA ASN A 51 -22.37 9.26 6.78
C ASN A 51 -23.53 8.50 6.16
N GLY A 52 -24.69 9.15 6.17
CA GLY A 52 -25.90 8.63 5.55
C GLY A 52 -26.49 7.39 6.21
N PRO A 53 -27.45 6.73 5.55
CA PRO A 53 -28.15 5.56 6.10
C PRO A 53 -27.27 4.33 6.35
N SER A 54 -26.10 4.27 5.73
CA SER A 54 -25.16 3.17 5.87
C SER A 54 -24.01 3.47 6.83
N ALA A 55 -24.12 4.55 7.62
CA ALA A 55 -23.10 4.87 8.63
C ALA A 55 -22.94 3.71 9.65
N GLY A 56 -21.69 3.42 9.99
CA GLY A 56 -21.31 2.31 10.87
C GLY A 56 -21.05 0.97 10.16
N LYS A 57 -21.41 0.83 8.89
CA LYS A 57 -21.09 -0.36 8.09
C LYS A 57 -19.71 -0.24 7.45
N THR A 58 -19.04 -1.38 7.26
CA THR A 58 -17.84 -1.40 6.42
C THR A 58 -18.20 -1.20 4.95
N LEU A 59 -17.24 -0.76 4.15
CA LEU A 59 -17.42 -0.65 2.70
C LEU A 59 -17.79 -2.02 2.08
N GLN A 60 -17.20 -3.11 2.57
CA GLN A 60 -17.51 -4.47 2.14
C GLN A 60 -18.98 -4.83 2.41
N GLN A 61 -19.48 -4.60 3.64
CA GLN A 61 -20.88 -4.83 3.99
C GLN A 61 -21.84 -4.02 3.11
N TYR A 62 -21.49 -2.77 2.84
CA TYR A 62 -22.29 -1.92 1.94
C TYR A 62 -22.39 -2.51 0.52
N ILE A 63 -21.26 -2.99 -0.03
CA ILE A 63 -21.23 -3.62 -1.35
C ILE A 63 -22.06 -4.91 -1.38
N GLU A 64 -21.96 -5.73 -0.34
CA GLU A 64 -22.72 -6.99 -0.22
C GLU A 64 -24.24 -6.75 -0.17
N GLU A 65 -24.69 -5.76 0.59
CA GLU A 65 -26.10 -5.43 0.74
C GLU A 65 -26.71 -4.78 -0.52
N ASN A 66 -25.93 -3.95 -1.23
CA ASN A 66 -26.44 -3.19 -2.37
C ASN A 66 -26.08 -3.80 -3.73
N GLY A 67 -25.29 -4.88 -3.72
CA GLY A 67 -24.82 -5.56 -4.93
C GLY A 67 -23.65 -4.82 -5.59
N LYS A 68 -22.92 -5.56 -6.44
CA LYS A 68 -21.71 -5.05 -7.14
C LYS A 68 -22.00 -3.90 -8.13
N GLU A 69 -23.26 -3.65 -8.44
CA GLU A 69 -23.68 -2.55 -9.32
C GLU A 69 -23.25 -1.17 -8.78
N VAL A 70 -23.12 -1.04 -7.43
CA VAL A 70 -22.65 0.21 -6.80
C VAL A 70 -21.21 0.56 -7.14
N LEU A 71 -20.41 -0.43 -7.57
CA LEU A 71 -19.00 -0.26 -7.97
C LEU A 71 -18.85 0.13 -9.45
N GLY A 72 -19.95 0.14 -10.19
CA GLY A 72 -19.96 0.43 -11.62
C GLY A 72 -19.45 -0.73 -12.50
N LYS A 73 -19.52 -0.52 -13.81
CA LYS A 73 -19.29 -1.58 -14.82
C LYS A 73 -17.87 -2.15 -14.81
N ASN A 74 -16.88 -1.37 -14.47
CA ASN A 74 -15.47 -1.78 -14.53
C ASN A 74 -15.12 -2.82 -13.46
N CYS A 75 -15.81 -2.82 -12.33
CA CYS A 75 -15.58 -3.77 -11.24
C CYS A 75 -16.34 -5.10 -11.39
N ARG A 76 -17.26 -5.23 -12.36
CA ARG A 76 -18.06 -6.46 -12.55
C ARG A 76 -17.22 -7.72 -12.80
N ARG A 77 -16.05 -7.56 -13.43
CA ARG A 77 -15.12 -8.68 -13.74
C ARG A 77 -14.39 -9.25 -12.53
N PHE A 78 -14.36 -8.54 -11.41
CA PHE A 78 -13.67 -8.98 -10.21
C PHE A 78 -14.63 -9.68 -9.25
N ARG A 79 -14.14 -10.74 -8.59
CA ARG A 79 -14.91 -11.41 -7.54
C ARG A 79 -15.08 -10.49 -6.33
N ASP A 80 -14.00 -9.88 -5.90
CA ASP A 80 -13.92 -8.99 -4.74
C ASP A 80 -13.58 -7.57 -5.18
N PHE A 81 -13.72 -6.60 -4.28
CA PHE A 81 -13.33 -5.22 -4.57
C PHE A 81 -11.81 -5.14 -4.78
N PRO A 82 -11.32 -4.66 -5.95
CA PRO A 82 -9.95 -4.90 -6.36
C PRO A 82 -8.94 -3.82 -5.96
N ILE A 83 -9.38 -2.81 -5.21
CA ILE A 83 -8.54 -1.64 -4.88
C ILE A 83 -8.34 -1.55 -3.38
N LEU A 84 -7.10 -1.27 -2.98
CA LEU A 84 -6.72 -0.85 -1.63
C LEU A 84 -5.92 0.44 -1.77
N THR A 85 -6.39 1.52 -1.17
CA THR A 85 -5.67 2.79 -1.16
C THR A 85 -5.20 3.09 0.24
N LYS A 86 -3.92 3.42 0.40
CA LYS A 86 -3.30 3.75 1.67
C LYS A 86 -2.55 5.07 1.59
N PHE A 87 -2.42 5.73 2.75
CA PHE A 87 -1.34 6.67 2.98
C PHE A 87 -0.33 6.01 3.91
N ILE A 88 0.96 6.20 3.61
CA ILE A 88 2.07 5.57 4.33
C ILE A 88 3.06 6.66 4.71
N ASP A 89 3.32 6.80 6.02
CA ASP A 89 4.32 7.71 6.57
C ASP A 89 5.53 6.89 7.04
N ALA A 90 6.53 6.80 6.17
CA ALA A 90 7.78 6.08 6.39
C ALA A 90 8.80 6.97 7.10
N ARG A 91 8.80 7.02 8.44
CA ARG A 91 9.86 7.67 9.21
C ARG A 91 11.18 6.90 9.13
N GLU A 92 11.09 5.55 9.10
CA GLU A 92 12.23 4.65 8.94
C GLU A 92 12.06 3.83 7.65
N ASN A 93 13.11 3.15 7.21
CA ASN A 93 13.04 2.26 6.06
C ASN A 93 12.05 1.13 6.29
N LEU A 94 11.22 0.85 5.30
CA LEU A 94 10.37 -0.34 5.30
C LEU A 94 11.15 -1.58 4.87
N SER A 95 10.57 -2.74 5.14
CA SER A 95 11.12 -4.02 4.69
C SER A 95 11.14 -4.13 3.16
N ILE A 96 12.12 -4.87 2.64
CA ILE A 96 12.18 -5.22 1.22
C ILE A 96 11.10 -6.24 0.90
N GLN A 97 10.31 -6.00 -0.14
CA GLN A 97 9.14 -6.78 -0.51
C GLN A 97 9.15 -7.18 -1.98
N VAL A 98 8.46 -8.26 -2.29
CA VAL A 98 8.07 -8.68 -3.64
C VAL A 98 6.63 -9.16 -3.56
N HIS A 99 5.75 -8.57 -4.35
CA HIS A 99 4.37 -9.03 -4.44
C HIS A 99 4.20 -9.96 -5.65
N PRO A 100 3.53 -11.10 -5.48
CA PRO A 100 3.30 -12.04 -6.57
C PRO A 100 2.24 -11.52 -7.57
N ASP A 101 2.25 -12.07 -8.77
CA ASP A 101 1.15 -11.91 -9.73
C ASP A 101 -0.10 -12.73 -9.30
N ASN A 102 -1.23 -12.48 -9.97
CA ASN A 102 -2.49 -13.19 -9.69
C ASN A 102 -2.38 -14.70 -9.93
N ARG A 103 -1.54 -15.14 -10.88
CA ARG A 103 -1.39 -16.56 -11.20
C ARG A 103 -0.76 -17.34 -10.05
N TYR A 104 0.26 -16.74 -9.44
CA TYR A 104 0.93 -17.32 -8.26
C TYR A 104 0.05 -17.19 -7.02
N ALA A 105 -0.42 -15.97 -6.71
CA ALA A 105 -1.10 -15.64 -5.48
C ALA A 105 -2.43 -16.39 -5.31
N LEU A 106 -3.28 -16.45 -6.34
CA LEU A 106 -4.55 -17.18 -6.28
C LEU A 106 -4.35 -18.68 -6.07
N LYS A 107 -3.26 -19.24 -6.60
CA LYS A 107 -2.96 -20.69 -6.48
C LYS A 107 -2.39 -21.05 -5.12
N ASN A 108 -1.47 -20.23 -4.59
CA ASN A 108 -0.65 -20.60 -3.43
C ASN A 108 -1.10 -19.92 -2.14
N GLU A 109 -1.76 -18.75 -2.25
CA GLU A 109 -2.10 -17.90 -1.10
C GLU A 109 -3.61 -17.66 -0.96
N GLY A 110 -4.39 -18.04 -1.98
CA GLY A 110 -5.85 -17.85 -1.98
C GLY A 110 -6.30 -16.40 -2.09
N GLN A 111 -5.37 -15.48 -2.38
CA GLN A 111 -5.60 -14.03 -2.51
C GLN A 111 -5.17 -13.55 -3.89
N TYR A 112 -5.56 -12.32 -4.25
CA TYR A 112 -5.04 -11.69 -5.45
C TYR A 112 -3.57 -11.30 -5.28
N GLY A 113 -2.83 -11.33 -6.38
CA GLY A 113 -1.53 -10.69 -6.47
C GLY A 113 -1.65 -9.18 -6.35
N LYS A 114 -0.52 -8.49 -6.21
CA LYS A 114 -0.51 -7.05 -5.95
C LYS A 114 0.41 -6.34 -6.95
N THR A 115 -0.20 -5.49 -7.76
CA THR A 115 0.47 -4.47 -8.57
C THR A 115 0.10 -3.14 -7.94
N GLU A 116 1.04 -2.25 -7.78
CA GLU A 116 0.87 -1.01 -7.04
C GLU A 116 1.22 0.21 -7.89
N MET A 117 0.68 1.34 -7.50
CA MET A 117 1.13 2.65 -7.93
C MET A 117 1.39 3.51 -6.69
N TRP A 118 2.57 4.13 -6.63
CA TRP A 118 2.93 5.05 -5.56
C TRP A 118 2.97 6.48 -6.09
N TYR A 119 2.29 7.36 -5.37
CA TYR A 119 2.42 8.81 -5.54
C TYR A 119 3.17 9.35 -4.33
N VAL A 120 4.31 9.99 -4.55
CA VAL A 120 5.12 10.60 -3.49
C VAL A 120 4.44 11.91 -3.05
N MET A 121 3.78 11.87 -1.90
CA MET A 121 3.09 13.02 -1.31
C MET A 121 4.06 14.01 -0.72
N ASP A 122 5.16 13.49 -0.14
CA ASP A 122 6.28 14.29 0.36
C ASP A 122 7.52 13.39 0.56
N ALA A 123 8.73 13.99 0.52
CA ALA A 123 10.00 13.29 0.69
C ALA A 123 11.06 14.20 1.27
N GLY A 124 11.93 13.64 2.13
CA GLY A 124 13.12 14.33 2.62
C GLY A 124 14.15 14.64 1.53
N GLU A 125 15.15 15.47 1.83
CA GLU A 125 16.12 15.97 0.84
C GLU A 125 16.91 14.84 0.13
N ASP A 126 17.29 13.81 0.87
CA ASP A 126 18.05 12.65 0.34
C ASP A 126 17.20 11.38 0.29
N ALA A 127 15.88 11.52 0.22
CA ALA A 127 14.96 10.39 0.22
C ALA A 127 15.09 9.56 -1.06
N PHE A 128 15.08 8.26 -0.92
CA PHE A 128 15.09 7.31 -2.02
C PHE A 128 14.27 6.08 -1.68
N LEU A 129 13.90 5.35 -2.70
CA LEU A 129 13.29 4.04 -2.55
C LEU A 129 14.07 3.00 -3.35
N TYR A 130 13.92 1.74 -2.99
CA TYR A 130 14.46 0.64 -3.80
C TYR A 130 13.43 0.19 -4.84
N TYR A 131 13.89 0.09 -6.10
CA TYR A 131 13.05 -0.33 -7.22
C TYR A 131 13.83 -1.22 -8.18
N GLY A 132 13.64 -2.54 -8.06
CA GLY A 132 14.35 -3.52 -8.86
C GLY A 132 15.83 -3.66 -8.48
N PHE A 133 16.59 -4.24 -9.40
CA PHE A 133 18.03 -4.45 -9.29
C PHE A 133 18.81 -3.44 -10.12
N GLN A 134 20.03 -3.12 -9.69
CA GLN A 134 20.97 -2.27 -10.47
C GLN A 134 21.43 -2.93 -11.78
N LYS A 135 21.43 -4.25 -11.81
CA LYS A 135 21.78 -5.10 -12.95
C LYS A 135 21.01 -6.41 -12.86
N GLU A 136 20.90 -7.12 -13.94
CA GLU A 136 20.35 -8.47 -13.94
C GLU A 136 21.17 -9.38 -13.04
N ILE A 137 20.51 -10.09 -12.13
CA ILE A 137 21.09 -11.12 -11.27
C ILE A 137 20.31 -12.43 -11.39
N GLY A 138 21.04 -13.56 -11.32
CA GLY A 138 20.42 -14.88 -11.34
C GLY A 138 19.86 -15.28 -9.97
N LYS A 139 19.03 -16.34 -9.98
CA LYS A 139 18.41 -16.86 -8.75
C LYS A 139 19.43 -17.29 -7.69
N GLU A 140 20.55 -17.83 -8.11
CA GLU A 140 21.63 -18.29 -7.20
C GLU A 140 22.29 -17.10 -6.52
N GLU A 141 22.61 -16.04 -7.26
CA GLU A 141 23.15 -14.80 -6.69
C GLU A 141 22.14 -14.17 -5.74
N PHE A 142 20.87 -14.08 -6.14
CA PHE A 142 19.81 -13.54 -5.29
C PHE A 142 19.71 -14.30 -3.96
N ALA A 143 19.64 -15.64 -4.01
CA ALA A 143 19.58 -16.47 -2.80
C ALA A 143 20.80 -16.27 -1.91
N LYS A 144 22.00 -16.20 -2.50
CA LYS A 144 23.25 -15.94 -1.78
C LYS A 144 23.23 -14.57 -1.09
N ARG A 145 22.78 -13.51 -1.77
CA ARG A 145 22.68 -12.15 -1.21
C ARG A 145 21.75 -12.08 0.00
N ILE A 146 20.64 -12.83 -0.03
CA ILE A 146 19.74 -12.94 1.12
C ILE A 146 20.45 -13.65 2.30
N GLN A 147 21.13 -14.78 2.04
CA GLN A 147 21.81 -15.55 3.08
C GLN A 147 22.97 -14.78 3.75
N GLU A 148 23.66 -13.95 2.98
CA GLU A 148 24.81 -13.16 3.41
C GLU A 148 24.43 -11.76 3.92
N ASP A 149 23.13 -11.42 3.95
CA ASP A 149 22.61 -10.08 4.32
C ASP A 149 23.23 -8.93 3.49
N THR A 150 23.47 -9.20 2.20
CA THR A 150 24.08 -8.25 1.26
C THR A 150 23.13 -7.83 0.12
N LEU A 151 21.84 -8.08 0.27
CA LEU A 151 20.84 -7.83 -0.77
C LEU A 151 20.79 -6.35 -1.18
N LEU A 152 20.93 -5.43 -0.24
CA LEU A 152 20.89 -3.98 -0.50
C LEU A 152 21.98 -3.53 -1.49
N GLU A 153 23.12 -4.22 -1.57
CA GLU A 153 24.23 -3.86 -2.47
C GLU A 153 23.90 -4.03 -3.95
N VAL A 154 22.86 -4.78 -4.26
CA VAL A 154 22.44 -5.06 -5.66
C VAL A 154 21.09 -4.44 -6.02
N LEU A 155 20.40 -3.84 -5.04
CA LEU A 155 19.14 -3.14 -5.29
C LEU A 155 19.39 -1.77 -5.93
N HIS A 156 18.47 -1.35 -6.79
CA HIS A 156 18.51 -0.03 -7.41
C HIS A 156 17.85 1.00 -6.49
N ALA A 157 18.64 1.88 -5.91
CA ALA A 157 18.17 3.03 -5.14
C ALA A 157 17.80 4.16 -6.11
N VAL A 158 16.54 4.56 -6.10
CA VAL A 158 15.96 5.60 -6.94
C VAL A 158 15.67 6.81 -6.06
N PRO A 159 16.37 7.95 -6.23
CA PRO A 159 16.02 9.19 -5.56
C PRO A 159 14.60 9.62 -5.92
N VAL A 160 13.86 10.14 -4.96
CA VAL A 160 12.48 10.57 -5.17
C VAL A 160 12.23 11.93 -4.56
N GLN A 161 11.26 12.64 -5.13
CA GLN A 161 10.79 13.93 -4.67
C GLN A 161 9.26 13.97 -4.69
N LYS A 162 8.72 14.93 -3.98
CA LYS A 162 7.27 15.20 -3.99
C LYS A 162 6.74 15.34 -5.41
N GLY A 163 5.67 14.61 -5.72
CA GLY A 163 5.01 14.60 -7.02
C GLY A 163 5.42 13.44 -7.93
N ASP A 164 6.45 12.69 -7.59
CA ASP A 164 6.86 11.52 -8.37
C ASP A 164 5.79 10.43 -8.31
N VAL A 165 5.68 9.69 -9.40
CA VAL A 165 4.77 8.54 -9.53
C VAL A 165 5.57 7.33 -9.98
N LEU A 166 5.43 6.23 -9.25
CA LEU A 166 6.08 4.96 -9.57
C LEU A 166 5.03 3.88 -9.74
N PHE A 167 5.16 3.08 -10.80
CA PHE A 167 4.29 1.94 -11.03
C PHE A 167 5.07 0.66 -10.73
N ILE A 168 4.63 -0.08 -9.71
CA ILE A 168 5.29 -1.28 -9.19
C ILE A 168 4.57 -2.51 -9.73
N GLU A 169 5.07 -3.07 -10.82
CA GLU A 169 4.52 -4.33 -11.34
C GLU A 169 4.76 -5.48 -10.35
N SER A 170 3.78 -6.39 -10.26
CA SER A 170 3.97 -7.63 -9.50
C SER A 170 5.25 -8.36 -9.94
N GLY A 171 6.02 -8.91 -8.99
CA GLY A 171 7.32 -9.51 -9.23
C GLY A 171 8.50 -8.54 -9.14
N THR A 172 8.28 -7.24 -9.05
CA THR A 172 9.34 -6.24 -8.83
C THR A 172 9.72 -6.21 -7.35
N ILE A 173 11.00 -6.37 -7.05
CA ILE A 173 11.54 -6.16 -5.70
C ILE A 173 11.57 -4.66 -5.39
N HIS A 174 11.07 -4.27 -4.23
CA HIS A 174 10.93 -2.86 -3.87
C HIS A 174 10.95 -2.65 -2.36
N ALA A 175 11.26 -1.43 -1.94
CA ALA A 175 11.10 -0.96 -0.57
C ALA A 175 10.99 0.56 -0.53
N ILE A 176 10.19 1.09 0.39
CA ILE A 176 10.11 2.52 0.68
C ILE A 176 11.25 2.85 1.63
N GLY A 177 12.04 3.86 1.27
CA GLY A 177 13.07 4.43 2.15
C GLY A 177 12.47 5.33 3.21
N LYS A 178 13.31 5.74 4.16
CA LYS A 178 12.91 6.65 5.23
C LYS A 178 12.60 8.05 4.71
N ASP A 179 11.90 8.81 5.54
CA ASP A 179 11.51 10.20 5.29
C ASP A 179 10.66 10.38 4.02
N ILE A 180 9.82 9.39 3.70
CA ILE A 180 8.91 9.43 2.55
C ILE A 180 7.48 9.27 3.02
N LEU A 181 6.59 10.07 2.45
CA LEU A 181 5.15 9.94 2.61
C LEU A 181 4.52 9.65 1.26
N ILE A 182 3.81 8.55 1.12
CA ILE A 182 3.20 8.12 -0.15
C ILE A 182 1.70 7.87 -0.04
N ALA A 183 1.02 8.03 -1.17
CA ALA A 183 -0.26 7.38 -1.44
C ALA A 183 -0.01 6.14 -2.29
N GLU A 184 -0.36 4.98 -1.77
CA GLU A 184 -0.29 3.68 -2.44
C GLU A 184 -1.68 3.28 -2.93
N ILE A 185 -1.77 2.82 -4.18
CA ILE A 185 -3.00 2.35 -4.82
C ILE A 185 -2.78 0.99 -5.43
#